data_0b7cc78fd043309762e56cfb7c51d04d
#
_entry.id   0b7cc78fd043309762e56cfb7c51d04d
#
_cell.length_a   1.000
_cell.length_b   1.000
_cell.length_c   1.000
_cell.angle_alpha   90.00
_cell.angle_beta   90.00
_cell.angle_gamma   90.00
#
_symmetry.space_group_name_H-M   'P 1'
#
loop_
_entity.id
_entity.type
_entity.pdbx_description
1 polymer ?
#
loop_
_entity_poly.entity_id
_entity_poly.type
_entity_poly.pdbx_seq_one_letter_code
_entity_poly.pdbx_strand_id
1 'polypeptide(L)'
;MARKTQTPTWVCTECGWTTTKWVGRCGECQTWGSVVEKGAPKLTEVTSSTPTSKAVPIGQVSEQAANRHLTGISELDRVLGGGLVPGVVVLLAGEPGVGKSTLLLDVAAKWAKAGRRTLYVTGEESAAQVRLRAGRTKSLADELYLASETDLGTVLGHIEQTEPSLMVLDSVQTVGTSQADGSPGGVSQVREVTGALVRVAKRRGMAVIIVGHVTKEGSIAGPRTMEHLVDVVLNFEGDRHSGFRMVRATKNRYGPADEVGCFEMTDSGIIEVPDPSGLFTSDNADPQPGTCVTVTMEGRRPLLSEVQALVAPSASEKYPRRTTHGVEGGRVAMILAVLERKAGLPLSNRDVYVSTVGGARVSDPSADLAIAVAVASAVLDTNFPTRVVALGEVGLAGDLRRVPGLERRVGEAARLGFDLAVVPRNSREAHTKIPTMHGLHVIEVGSVAEALSMLNLRRQRKADQ
;
A
#
# COMPACT_ATOMS: atom_id res chain seq x y z
N MET A 1 -32.64 -4.16 36.54
CA MET A 1 -32.11 -4.06 37.93
C MET A 1 -30.85 -3.21 37.87
N ALA A 2 -30.87 -2.02 38.49
CA ALA A 2 -29.78 -1.09 38.48
C ALA A 2 -28.61 -1.63 39.38
N ARG A 3 -27.42 -1.77 38.80
CA ARG A 3 -26.18 -2.07 39.53
C ARG A 3 -25.89 -0.91 40.49
N LYS A 4 -26.00 -1.17 41.79
CA LYS A 4 -25.51 -0.25 42.83
C LYS A 4 -24.00 -0.05 42.64
N THR A 5 -23.59 1.12 42.26
CA THR A 5 -22.18 1.57 42.30
C THR A 5 -21.72 1.54 43.77
N GLN A 6 -20.86 0.59 44.13
CA GLN A 6 -20.21 0.58 45.44
C GLN A 6 -19.27 1.78 45.47
N THR A 7 -19.48 2.65 46.43
CA THR A 7 -18.57 3.77 46.71
C THR A 7 -17.23 3.20 47.20
N PRO A 8 -16.09 3.61 46.63
CA PRO A 8 -14.80 3.08 47.05
C PRO A 8 -14.56 3.38 48.54
N THR A 9 -14.19 2.36 49.31
CA THR A 9 -13.90 2.46 50.71
C THR A 9 -12.39 2.41 50.91
N TRP A 10 -11.82 3.40 51.54
CA TRP A 10 -10.40 3.50 51.86
C TRP A 10 -10.13 3.01 53.30
N VAL A 11 -9.03 2.30 53.52
CA VAL A 11 -8.65 1.72 54.80
C VAL A 11 -7.21 2.09 55.14
N CYS A 12 -6.97 2.45 56.43
CA CYS A 12 -5.62 2.65 56.92
C CYS A 12 -4.96 1.30 57.18
N THR A 13 -3.76 1.08 56.66
CA THR A 13 -2.98 -0.16 56.82
C THR A 13 -2.44 -0.35 58.24
N GLU A 14 -2.33 0.74 59.02
CA GLU A 14 -1.76 0.74 60.37
C GLU A 14 -2.80 0.50 61.46
N CYS A 15 -3.95 1.17 61.39
CA CYS A 15 -4.96 1.10 62.45
C CYS A 15 -6.32 0.55 62.00
N GLY A 16 -6.52 0.26 60.69
CA GLY A 16 -7.78 -0.27 60.16
C GLY A 16 -8.90 0.77 60.02
N TRP A 17 -8.67 2.05 60.28
CA TRP A 17 -9.66 3.11 60.11
C TRP A 17 -10.12 3.18 58.66
N THR A 18 -11.43 3.39 58.45
CA THR A 18 -12.04 3.40 57.10
C THR A 18 -12.68 4.73 56.77
N THR A 19 -12.60 5.14 55.49
CA THR A 19 -13.20 6.36 54.99
C THR A 19 -13.72 6.17 53.56
N THR A 20 -14.69 6.98 53.14
CA THR A 20 -15.26 6.96 51.79
C THR A 20 -14.51 7.85 50.78
N LYS A 21 -13.53 8.63 51.26
CA LYS A 21 -12.72 9.52 50.43
C LYS A 21 -11.24 9.27 50.73
N TRP A 22 -10.40 9.35 49.70
CA TRP A 22 -8.98 9.30 49.88
C TRP A 22 -8.49 10.50 50.69
N VAL A 23 -7.67 10.22 51.69
CA VAL A 23 -6.98 11.23 52.52
C VAL A 23 -5.51 10.84 52.62
N GLY A 24 -4.60 11.82 52.47
CA GLY A 24 -3.15 11.57 52.55
C GLY A 24 -2.64 11.23 53.96
N ARG A 25 -3.45 11.48 55.00
CA ARG A 25 -3.13 11.22 56.43
C ARG A 25 -4.31 10.54 57.08
N CYS A 26 -4.06 9.46 57.84
CA CYS A 26 -5.10 8.76 58.58
C CYS A 26 -5.77 9.67 59.60
N GLY A 27 -7.11 9.69 59.66
CA GLY A 27 -7.86 10.49 60.61
C GLY A 27 -7.73 10.01 62.07
N GLU A 28 -7.40 8.73 62.30
CA GLU A 28 -7.29 8.11 63.62
C GLU A 28 -5.84 8.09 64.15
N CYS A 29 -4.94 7.34 63.48
CA CYS A 29 -3.56 7.20 63.91
C CYS A 29 -2.61 8.28 63.36
N GLN A 30 -3.10 9.17 62.53
CA GLN A 30 -2.40 10.30 61.91
C GLN A 30 -1.16 9.96 61.08
N THR A 31 -0.95 8.69 60.75
CA THR A 31 0.15 8.26 59.89
C THR A 31 -0.08 8.70 58.45
N TRP A 32 0.95 9.26 57.84
CA TRP A 32 0.92 9.69 56.43
C TRP A 32 1.09 8.51 55.46
N GLY A 33 0.35 8.54 54.32
CA GLY A 33 0.49 7.56 53.26
C GLY A 33 -0.04 6.14 53.59
N SER A 34 -0.69 5.98 54.76
CA SER A 34 -1.21 4.70 55.25
C SER A 34 -2.63 4.36 54.77
N VAL A 35 -3.32 5.27 54.06
CA VAL A 35 -4.71 5.07 53.59
C VAL A 35 -4.71 4.58 52.18
N VAL A 36 -5.13 3.32 51.97
CA VAL A 36 -5.20 2.63 50.67
C VAL A 36 -6.65 2.23 50.34
N GLU A 37 -6.97 2.07 49.08
CA GLU A 37 -8.30 1.64 48.63
C GLU A 37 -8.55 0.18 49.03
N LYS A 38 -9.66 -0.07 49.71
CA LYS A 38 -10.05 -1.41 50.13
C LYS A 38 -10.47 -2.23 48.91
N GLY A 39 -9.61 -3.17 48.54
CA GLY A 39 -9.84 -4.00 47.32
C GLY A 39 -9.06 -3.52 46.12
N ALA A 40 -8.14 -2.56 46.25
CA ALA A 40 -7.15 -2.32 45.21
C ALA A 40 -6.45 -3.67 44.88
N PRO A 41 -6.38 -4.07 43.59
CA PRO A 41 -5.71 -5.31 43.26
C PRO A 41 -4.26 -5.18 43.76
N LYS A 42 -3.86 -6.04 44.72
CA LYS A 42 -2.44 -6.23 45.02
C LYS A 42 -1.76 -6.49 43.68
N LEU A 43 -0.76 -5.71 43.32
CA LEU A 43 0.12 -6.05 42.22
C LEU A 43 0.62 -7.46 42.54
N THR A 44 0.00 -8.45 41.88
CA THR A 44 0.42 -9.84 41.99
C THR A 44 1.82 -9.87 41.41
N GLU A 45 2.83 -10.13 42.26
CA GLU A 45 4.17 -10.38 41.74
C GLU A 45 4.07 -11.50 40.74
N VAL A 46 4.46 -11.22 39.49
CA VAL A 46 4.51 -12.21 38.41
C VAL A 46 5.63 -13.17 38.80
N THR A 47 5.25 -14.35 39.32
CA THR A 47 6.21 -15.41 39.62
C THR A 47 6.81 -15.94 38.30
N SER A 48 8.13 -16.12 38.29
CA SER A 48 8.81 -16.72 37.15
C SER A 48 8.29 -18.15 36.90
N SER A 49 8.00 -18.47 35.65
CA SER A 49 7.63 -19.83 35.20
C SER A 49 8.79 -20.47 34.46
N THR A 50 8.84 -21.80 34.43
CA THR A 50 9.85 -22.53 33.67
C THR A 50 9.71 -22.23 32.18
N PRO A 51 10.77 -21.77 31.49
CA PRO A 51 10.72 -21.52 30.06
C PRO A 51 10.40 -22.78 29.27
N THR A 52 9.57 -22.66 28.23
CA THR A 52 9.24 -23.77 27.32
C THR A 52 10.40 -24.17 26.40
N SER A 53 11.39 -23.28 26.23
CA SER A 53 12.62 -23.54 25.47
C SER A 53 13.80 -22.80 26.14
N LYS A 54 15.02 -23.35 26.04
CA LYS A 54 16.22 -22.68 26.51
C LYS A 54 16.57 -21.48 25.61
N ALA A 55 16.96 -20.35 26.22
CA ALA A 55 17.58 -19.28 25.48
C ALA A 55 18.94 -19.74 24.91
N VAL A 56 19.17 -19.48 23.63
CA VAL A 56 20.43 -19.82 22.95
C VAL A 56 21.05 -18.52 22.40
N PRO A 57 22.40 -18.43 22.30
CA PRO A 57 23.06 -17.32 21.64
C PRO A 57 22.54 -17.17 20.21
N ILE A 58 22.30 -15.93 19.76
CA ILE A 58 21.72 -15.64 18.45
C ILE A 58 22.50 -16.27 17.29
N GLY A 59 23.83 -16.32 17.37
CA GLY A 59 24.69 -16.96 16.34
C GLY A 59 24.55 -18.48 16.26
N GLN A 60 23.86 -19.14 17.22
CA GLN A 60 23.59 -20.58 17.18
C GLN A 60 22.20 -20.91 16.66
N VAL A 61 21.38 -19.89 16.38
CA VAL A 61 20.06 -20.07 15.77
C VAL A 61 20.26 -20.36 14.29
N SER A 62 19.71 -21.48 13.81
CA SER A 62 19.82 -21.89 12.40
C SER A 62 19.06 -20.93 11.48
N GLU A 63 19.75 -20.31 10.53
CA GLU A 63 19.15 -19.49 9.46
C GLU A 63 18.33 -20.32 8.48
N GLN A 64 18.58 -21.62 8.36
CA GLN A 64 17.86 -22.53 7.46
C GLN A 64 16.37 -22.64 7.81
N ALA A 65 16.00 -22.42 9.07
CA ALA A 65 14.61 -22.38 9.51
C ALA A 65 13.83 -21.17 8.96
N ALA A 66 14.52 -20.20 8.38
CA ALA A 66 13.95 -18.98 7.81
C ALA A 66 13.91 -18.98 6.27
N ASN A 67 14.15 -20.12 5.62
CA ASN A 67 14.11 -20.23 4.16
C ASN A 67 12.71 -19.88 3.64
N ARG A 68 12.67 -18.96 2.68
CA ARG A 68 11.43 -18.51 2.07
C ARG A 68 10.92 -19.51 1.06
N HIS A 69 9.62 -19.64 1.01
CA HIS A 69 8.93 -20.43 0.00
C HIS A 69 8.16 -19.50 -0.93
N LEU A 70 8.40 -19.62 -2.23
CA LEU A 70 7.67 -18.85 -3.25
C LEU A 70 6.18 -19.23 -3.22
N THR A 71 5.33 -18.21 -3.38
CA THR A 71 3.87 -18.38 -3.51
C THR A 71 3.49 -18.93 -4.89
N GLY A 72 4.39 -18.83 -5.86
CA GLY A 72 4.15 -19.15 -7.26
C GLY A 72 3.51 -17.99 -8.04
N ILE A 73 3.45 -16.80 -7.42
CA ILE A 73 2.99 -15.54 -8.01
C ILE A 73 4.11 -14.51 -7.85
N SER A 74 4.83 -14.21 -8.92
CA SER A 74 6.07 -13.43 -8.87
C SER A 74 5.86 -12.00 -8.37
N GLU A 75 4.74 -11.39 -8.74
CA GLU A 75 4.38 -10.05 -8.29
C GLU A 75 4.02 -10.03 -6.78
N LEU A 76 3.44 -11.11 -6.26
CA LEU A 76 3.20 -11.24 -4.81
C LEU A 76 4.50 -11.56 -4.06
N ASP A 77 5.34 -12.45 -4.61
CA ASP A 77 6.64 -12.78 -4.02
C ASP A 77 7.55 -11.56 -3.93
N ARG A 78 7.52 -10.66 -4.92
CA ARG A 78 8.20 -9.35 -4.89
C ARG A 78 7.77 -8.54 -3.66
N VAL A 79 6.47 -8.40 -3.43
CA VAL A 79 5.91 -7.61 -2.31
C VAL A 79 6.23 -8.24 -0.96
N LEU A 80 6.27 -9.57 -0.90
CA LEU A 80 6.64 -10.33 0.28
C LEU A 80 8.16 -10.28 0.57
N GLY A 81 8.96 -9.81 -0.39
CA GLY A 81 10.43 -9.77 -0.27
C GLY A 81 11.08 -11.11 -0.60
N GLY A 82 10.46 -11.91 -1.50
CA GLY A 82 10.97 -13.19 -2.00
C GLY A 82 10.20 -14.41 -1.49
N GLY A 83 8.95 -14.25 -1.08
CA GLY A 83 8.06 -15.34 -0.66
C GLY A 83 7.73 -15.39 0.83
N LEU A 84 7.04 -16.44 1.25
CA LEU A 84 6.58 -16.63 2.63
C LEU A 84 7.66 -17.31 3.48
N VAL A 85 7.92 -16.74 4.66
CA VAL A 85 8.79 -17.34 5.69
C VAL A 85 7.95 -18.32 6.55
N PRO A 86 8.48 -19.47 6.97
CA PRO A 86 7.78 -20.35 7.89
C PRO A 86 7.31 -19.63 9.16
N GLY A 87 6.05 -19.85 9.54
CA GLY A 87 5.45 -19.18 10.70
C GLY A 87 5.09 -17.71 10.51
N VAL A 88 5.19 -17.16 9.30
CA VAL A 88 4.74 -15.78 8.99
C VAL A 88 3.23 -15.66 9.08
N VAL A 89 2.75 -14.55 9.60
CA VAL A 89 1.34 -14.17 9.53
C VAL A 89 1.21 -12.90 8.69
N VAL A 90 0.49 -13.01 7.58
CA VAL A 90 0.24 -11.95 6.61
C VAL A 90 -1.22 -11.52 6.71
N LEU A 91 -1.46 -10.22 6.81
CA LEU A 91 -2.79 -9.62 6.64
C LEU A 91 -2.91 -9.07 5.22
N LEU A 92 -3.89 -9.55 4.47
CA LEU A 92 -4.28 -8.96 3.18
C LEU A 92 -5.55 -8.13 3.39
N ALA A 93 -5.39 -6.81 3.43
CA ALA A 93 -6.46 -5.85 3.60
C ALA A 93 -6.90 -5.25 2.26
N GLY A 94 -8.15 -4.80 2.16
CA GLY A 94 -8.65 -4.12 0.97
C GLY A 94 -10.18 -4.04 0.94
N GLU A 95 -10.72 -3.21 0.04
CA GLU A 95 -12.17 -3.07 -0.14
C GLU A 95 -12.82 -4.41 -0.56
N PRO A 96 -14.10 -4.63 -0.22
CA PRO A 96 -14.89 -5.74 -0.75
C PRO A 96 -14.93 -5.71 -2.28
N GLY A 97 -14.81 -6.87 -2.93
CA GLY A 97 -14.90 -7.01 -4.39
C GLY A 97 -13.62 -6.67 -5.16
N VAL A 98 -12.52 -6.27 -4.50
CA VAL A 98 -11.25 -5.94 -5.18
C VAL A 98 -10.51 -7.15 -5.75
N GLY A 99 -10.85 -8.39 -5.33
CA GLY A 99 -10.26 -9.63 -5.82
C GLY A 99 -9.40 -10.41 -4.82
N LYS A 100 -9.41 -10.06 -3.52
CA LYS A 100 -8.61 -10.71 -2.47
C LYS A 100 -8.77 -12.23 -2.45
N SER A 101 -10.02 -12.69 -2.37
CA SER A 101 -10.34 -14.12 -2.32
C SER A 101 -9.92 -14.88 -3.60
N THR A 102 -9.96 -14.21 -4.75
CA THR A 102 -9.51 -14.79 -6.03
C THR A 102 -7.99 -14.94 -6.06
N LEU A 103 -7.26 -13.91 -5.63
CA LEU A 103 -5.79 -13.96 -5.52
C LEU A 103 -5.35 -15.06 -4.55
N LEU A 104 -5.97 -15.13 -3.37
CA LEU A 104 -5.55 -16.09 -2.34
C LEU A 104 -5.92 -17.52 -2.68
N LEU A 105 -7.01 -17.75 -3.43
CA LEU A 105 -7.35 -19.08 -3.93
C LEU A 105 -6.30 -19.54 -4.96
N ASP A 106 -5.80 -18.66 -5.82
CA ASP A 106 -4.71 -18.98 -6.75
C ASP A 106 -3.38 -19.24 -6.02
N VAL A 107 -3.03 -18.44 -5.02
CA VAL A 107 -1.87 -18.68 -4.12
C VAL A 107 -1.98 -20.07 -3.47
N ALA A 108 -3.13 -20.38 -2.87
CA ALA A 108 -3.37 -21.65 -2.19
C ALA A 108 -3.24 -22.84 -3.16
N ALA A 109 -3.78 -22.72 -4.36
CA ALA A 109 -3.69 -23.75 -5.39
C ALA A 109 -2.27 -23.95 -5.92
N LYS A 110 -1.53 -22.87 -6.18
CA LYS A 110 -0.12 -22.95 -6.63
C LYS A 110 0.78 -23.54 -5.55
N TRP A 111 0.53 -23.18 -4.28
CA TRP A 111 1.25 -23.76 -3.14
C TRP A 111 0.98 -25.26 -3.02
N ALA A 112 -0.29 -25.69 -3.16
CA ALA A 112 -0.68 -27.09 -3.13
C ALA A 112 -0.12 -27.88 -4.32
N LYS A 113 -0.14 -27.31 -5.55
CA LYS A 113 0.47 -27.94 -6.74
C LYS A 113 1.98 -28.16 -6.61
N ALA A 114 2.65 -27.39 -5.74
CA ALA A 114 4.05 -27.61 -5.38
C ALA A 114 4.25 -28.73 -4.34
N GLY A 115 3.22 -29.55 -4.07
CA GLY A 115 3.26 -30.69 -3.14
C GLY A 115 3.18 -30.30 -1.66
N ARG A 116 2.65 -29.11 -1.34
CA ARG A 116 2.57 -28.61 0.03
C ARG A 116 1.13 -28.54 0.49
N ARG A 117 0.79 -29.23 1.58
CA ARG A 117 -0.56 -29.17 2.15
C ARG A 117 -0.98 -27.76 2.45
N THR A 118 -2.16 -27.38 1.97
CA THR A 118 -2.73 -26.04 2.07
C THR A 118 -4.15 -26.14 2.60
N LEU A 119 -4.49 -25.36 3.61
CA LEU A 119 -5.84 -25.26 4.17
C LEU A 119 -6.44 -23.89 3.81
N TYR A 120 -7.56 -23.90 3.09
CA TYR A 120 -8.35 -22.71 2.83
C TYR A 120 -9.61 -22.75 3.69
N VAL A 121 -9.75 -21.78 4.60
CA VAL A 121 -10.92 -21.63 5.48
C VAL A 121 -11.71 -20.44 5.03
N THR A 122 -12.99 -20.65 4.76
CA THR A 122 -13.95 -19.58 4.44
C THR A 122 -15.03 -19.50 5.50
N GLY A 123 -15.37 -18.31 5.92
CA GLY A 123 -16.53 -18.05 6.77
C GLY A 123 -17.64 -17.25 6.05
N GLU A 124 -17.41 -16.84 4.79
CA GLU A 124 -18.34 -16.03 4.01
C GLU A 124 -19.06 -16.85 2.94
N GLU A 125 -18.36 -17.76 2.31
CA GLU A 125 -18.89 -18.57 1.21
C GLU A 125 -19.02 -20.03 1.59
N SER A 126 -20.01 -20.71 1.02
CA SER A 126 -20.13 -22.16 1.14
C SER A 126 -18.98 -22.88 0.38
N ALA A 127 -18.66 -24.07 0.78
CA ALA A 127 -17.67 -24.91 0.10
C ALA A 127 -17.97 -25.10 -1.39
N ALA A 128 -19.24 -25.20 -1.78
CA ALA A 128 -19.68 -25.33 -3.15
C ALA A 128 -19.39 -24.06 -3.98
N GLN A 129 -19.59 -22.87 -3.40
CA GLN A 129 -19.28 -21.59 -4.07
C GLN A 129 -17.78 -21.42 -4.31
N VAL A 130 -16.95 -21.71 -3.29
CA VAL A 130 -15.48 -21.69 -3.44
C VAL A 130 -15.03 -22.71 -4.48
N ARG A 131 -15.62 -23.93 -4.48
CA ARG A 131 -15.31 -24.98 -5.46
C ARG A 131 -15.64 -24.54 -6.90
N LEU A 132 -16.77 -23.86 -7.12
CA LEU A 132 -17.14 -23.31 -8.43
C LEU A 132 -16.13 -22.24 -8.89
N ARG A 133 -15.76 -21.33 -7.99
CA ARG A 133 -14.73 -20.32 -8.26
C ARG A 133 -13.39 -20.97 -8.59
N ALA A 134 -12.95 -21.95 -7.82
CA ALA A 134 -11.72 -22.70 -8.06
C ALA A 134 -11.71 -23.39 -9.43
N GLY A 135 -12.86 -23.92 -9.87
CA GLY A 135 -13.02 -24.50 -11.20
C GLY A 135 -12.83 -23.46 -12.32
N ARG A 136 -13.47 -22.29 -12.19
CA ARG A 136 -13.37 -21.19 -13.16
C ARG A 136 -11.95 -20.64 -13.26
N THR A 137 -11.27 -20.46 -12.13
CA THR A 137 -9.91 -19.90 -12.07
C THR A 137 -8.80 -20.96 -12.23
N LYS A 138 -9.14 -22.23 -12.51
CA LYS A 138 -8.20 -23.36 -12.61
C LYS A 138 -7.33 -23.56 -11.35
N SER A 139 -7.87 -23.18 -10.21
CA SER A 139 -7.23 -23.23 -8.88
C SER A 139 -7.57 -24.53 -8.12
N LEU A 140 -7.64 -25.65 -8.82
CA LEU A 140 -7.85 -26.97 -8.23
C LEU A 140 -6.51 -27.68 -8.01
N ALA A 141 -6.34 -28.31 -6.85
CA ALA A 141 -5.17 -29.10 -6.51
C ALA A 141 -5.51 -30.14 -5.43
N ASP A 142 -4.88 -31.31 -5.46
CA ASP A 142 -5.17 -32.42 -4.55
C ASP A 142 -4.79 -32.11 -3.09
N GLU A 143 -3.68 -31.38 -2.89
CA GLU A 143 -3.21 -30.94 -1.56
C GLU A 143 -3.87 -29.62 -1.07
N LEU A 144 -4.94 -29.15 -1.73
CA LEU A 144 -5.73 -27.99 -1.30
C LEU A 144 -6.99 -28.45 -0.58
N TYR A 145 -6.98 -28.32 0.74
CA TYR A 145 -8.11 -28.65 1.63
C TYR A 145 -8.97 -27.41 1.85
N LEU A 146 -10.29 -27.59 1.82
CA LEU A 146 -11.27 -26.51 2.00
C LEU A 146 -12.16 -26.80 3.21
N ALA A 147 -12.29 -25.83 4.11
CA ALA A 147 -13.23 -25.85 5.21
C ALA A 147 -14.12 -24.60 5.18
N SER A 148 -15.43 -24.77 5.47
CA SER A 148 -16.38 -23.65 5.62
C SER A 148 -16.75 -23.57 7.10
N GLU A 149 -16.08 -22.68 7.86
CA GLU A 149 -16.14 -22.64 9.31
C GLU A 149 -16.15 -21.20 9.84
N THR A 150 -16.89 -20.99 10.92
CA THR A 150 -16.99 -19.70 11.60
C THR A 150 -16.59 -19.76 13.08
N ASP A 151 -16.28 -20.96 13.61
CA ASP A 151 -15.78 -21.13 14.97
C ASP A 151 -14.27 -21.39 14.98
N LEU A 152 -13.52 -20.59 15.77
CA LEU A 152 -12.08 -20.71 15.88
C LEU A 152 -11.64 -22.10 16.38
N GLY A 153 -12.37 -22.71 17.32
CA GLY A 153 -12.04 -24.03 17.84
C GLY A 153 -12.05 -25.09 16.75
N THR A 154 -13.07 -25.05 15.89
CA THR A 154 -13.18 -25.95 14.72
C THR A 154 -12.09 -25.69 13.69
N VAL A 155 -11.76 -24.41 13.43
CA VAL A 155 -10.63 -24.05 12.55
C VAL A 155 -9.30 -24.63 13.06
N LEU A 156 -9.04 -24.54 14.37
CA LEU A 156 -7.85 -25.14 14.99
C LEU A 156 -7.85 -26.68 14.85
N GLY A 157 -9.02 -27.32 14.99
CA GLY A 157 -9.17 -28.77 14.75
C GLY A 157 -8.81 -29.18 13.31
N HIS A 158 -9.23 -28.40 12.31
CA HIS A 158 -8.83 -28.62 10.91
C HIS A 158 -7.32 -28.47 10.71
N ILE A 159 -6.68 -27.49 11.35
CA ILE A 159 -5.22 -27.33 11.30
C ILE A 159 -4.50 -28.56 11.89
N GLU A 160 -5.05 -29.14 12.96
CA GLU A 160 -4.47 -30.35 13.57
C GLU A 160 -4.60 -31.59 12.69
N GLN A 161 -5.74 -31.76 12.01
CA GLN A 161 -6.02 -32.88 11.14
C GLN A 161 -5.25 -32.82 9.81
N THR A 162 -5.14 -31.64 9.20
CA THR A 162 -4.53 -31.48 7.87
C THR A 162 -3.04 -31.21 7.92
N GLU A 163 -2.51 -30.73 9.05
CA GLU A 163 -1.11 -30.30 9.22
C GLU A 163 -0.61 -29.44 8.04
N PRO A 164 -1.28 -28.35 7.70
CA PRO A 164 -0.94 -27.57 6.53
C PRO A 164 0.35 -26.76 6.74
N SER A 165 1.10 -26.53 5.66
CA SER A 165 2.23 -25.61 5.65
C SER A 165 1.83 -24.18 5.31
N LEU A 166 0.66 -23.98 4.68
CA LEU A 166 -0.01 -22.71 4.43
C LEU A 166 -1.48 -22.81 4.82
N MET A 167 -1.96 -21.79 5.55
CA MET A 167 -3.38 -21.61 5.81
C MET A 167 -3.82 -20.24 5.28
N VAL A 168 -4.98 -20.19 4.63
CA VAL A 168 -5.69 -18.96 4.25
C VAL A 168 -6.98 -18.89 5.06
N LEU A 169 -7.25 -17.73 5.69
CA LEU A 169 -8.51 -17.43 6.38
C LEU A 169 -9.26 -16.30 5.67
N ASP A 170 -10.41 -16.60 5.09
CA ASP A 170 -11.24 -15.67 4.31
C ASP A 170 -12.68 -15.60 4.83
N SER A 171 -13.01 -14.65 5.70
CA SER A 171 -12.25 -13.59 6.31
C SER A 171 -12.23 -13.71 7.85
N VAL A 172 -11.33 -12.95 8.48
CA VAL A 172 -11.25 -12.94 9.96
C VAL A 172 -12.50 -12.37 10.62
N GLN A 173 -13.24 -11.53 9.92
CA GLN A 173 -14.46 -10.90 10.44
C GLN A 173 -15.62 -11.89 10.64
N THR A 174 -15.59 -13.02 9.97
CA THR A 174 -16.65 -14.05 10.05
C THR A 174 -16.36 -15.12 11.09
N VAL A 175 -15.12 -15.21 11.57
CA VAL A 175 -14.73 -16.21 12.58
C VAL A 175 -14.80 -15.61 13.97
N GLY A 176 -15.40 -16.37 14.89
CA GLY A 176 -15.56 -16.01 16.29
C GLY A 176 -15.03 -17.08 17.24
N THR A 177 -14.99 -16.73 18.52
CA THR A 177 -14.64 -17.63 19.62
C THR A 177 -15.45 -17.32 20.86
N SER A 178 -15.81 -18.35 21.63
CA SER A 178 -16.45 -18.20 22.94
C SER A 178 -15.52 -17.60 24.02
N GLN A 179 -14.24 -17.48 23.75
CA GLN A 179 -13.25 -16.96 24.69
C GLN A 179 -13.17 -15.41 24.71
N ALA A 180 -13.82 -14.75 23.76
CA ALA A 180 -13.86 -13.29 23.69
C ALA A 180 -15.29 -12.77 23.65
N ASP A 181 -15.53 -11.61 24.26
CA ASP A 181 -16.82 -10.96 24.26
C ASP A 181 -17.15 -10.33 22.89
N GLY A 182 -18.44 -10.20 22.61
CA GLY A 182 -18.95 -9.54 21.40
C GLY A 182 -19.25 -10.50 20.25
N SER A 183 -19.78 -9.93 19.17
CA SER A 183 -20.11 -10.67 17.95
C SER A 183 -18.87 -10.88 17.07
N PRO A 184 -18.85 -11.91 16.21
CA PRO A 184 -17.83 -12.05 15.18
C PRO A 184 -17.64 -10.75 14.40
N GLY A 185 -16.41 -10.42 14.03
CA GLY A 185 -16.05 -9.14 13.40
C GLY A 185 -15.83 -7.97 14.37
N GLY A 186 -16.22 -8.08 15.63
CA GLY A 186 -15.92 -7.10 16.67
C GLY A 186 -14.43 -7.06 17.04
N VAL A 187 -13.96 -5.93 17.58
CA VAL A 187 -12.53 -5.69 17.88
C VAL A 187 -11.93 -6.78 18.77
N SER A 188 -12.62 -7.16 19.85
CA SER A 188 -12.16 -8.22 20.80
C SER A 188 -12.05 -9.57 20.11
N GLN A 189 -13.06 -9.95 19.32
CA GLN A 189 -13.11 -11.21 18.58
C GLN A 189 -11.99 -11.30 17.55
N VAL A 190 -11.84 -10.29 16.70
CA VAL A 190 -10.80 -10.25 15.67
C VAL A 190 -9.39 -10.30 16.28
N ARG A 191 -9.17 -9.61 17.41
CA ARG A 191 -7.88 -9.68 18.13
C ARG A 191 -7.59 -11.05 18.68
N GLU A 192 -8.58 -11.72 19.31
CA GLU A 192 -8.38 -13.04 19.87
C GLU A 192 -8.15 -14.10 18.78
N VAL A 193 -8.97 -14.10 17.73
CA VAL A 193 -8.80 -15.01 16.57
C VAL A 193 -7.41 -14.81 15.95
N THR A 194 -7.03 -13.56 15.65
CA THR A 194 -5.71 -13.27 15.08
C THR A 194 -4.58 -13.70 16.01
N GLY A 195 -4.69 -13.41 17.31
CA GLY A 195 -3.70 -13.79 18.32
C GLY A 195 -3.52 -15.30 18.44
N ALA A 196 -4.61 -16.05 18.40
CA ALA A 196 -4.58 -17.54 18.41
C ALA A 196 -3.88 -18.07 17.16
N LEU A 197 -4.22 -17.57 15.97
CA LEU A 197 -3.58 -17.97 14.72
C LEU A 197 -2.09 -17.65 14.69
N VAL A 198 -1.68 -16.47 15.21
CA VAL A 198 -0.25 -16.09 15.35
C VAL A 198 0.48 -17.11 16.23
N ARG A 199 -0.09 -17.49 17.38
CA ARG A 199 0.52 -18.48 18.28
C ARG A 199 0.69 -19.84 17.60
N VAL A 200 -0.31 -20.30 16.86
CA VAL A 200 -0.26 -21.58 16.15
C VAL A 200 0.72 -21.54 14.98
N ALA A 201 0.69 -20.46 14.18
CA ALA A 201 1.62 -20.24 13.08
C ALA A 201 3.09 -20.34 13.53
N LYS A 202 3.44 -19.59 14.58
CA LYS A 202 4.82 -19.60 15.12
C LYS A 202 5.23 -20.95 15.68
N ARG A 203 4.33 -21.65 16.38
CA ARG A 203 4.64 -22.96 16.98
C ARG A 203 4.84 -24.05 15.93
N ARG A 204 4.04 -24.05 14.83
CA ARG A 204 4.06 -25.08 13.80
C ARG A 204 4.95 -24.74 12.60
N GLY A 205 5.48 -23.54 12.50
CA GLY A 205 6.17 -23.07 11.30
C GLY A 205 5.23 -22.93 10.08
N MET A 206 3.92 -22.85 10.30
CA MET A 206 2.91 -22.73 9.26
C MET A 206 2.75 -21.27 8.85
N ALA A 207 2.81 -20.97 7.54
CA ALA A 207 2.46 -19.65 7.05
C ALA A 207 0.93 -19.43 7.11
N VAL A 208 0.50 -18.24 7.52
CA VAL A 208 -0.92 -17.89 7.58
C VAL A 208 -1.17 -16.61 6.83
N ILE A 209 -2.17 -16.60 5.93
CA ILE A 209 -2.65 -15.39 5.27
C ILE A 209 -4.09 -15.14 5.73
N ILE A 210 -4.32 -13.98 6.32
CA ILE A 210 -5.61 -13.55 6.86
C ILE A 210 -6.18 -12.47 5.97
N VAL A 211 -7.43 -12.64 5.50
CA VAL A 211 -8.17 -11.60 4.79
C VAL A 211 -8.83 -10.67 5.79
N GLY A 212 -8.64 -9.36 5.59
CA GLY A 212 -9.31 -8.30 6.33
C GLY A 212 -10.05 -7.34 5.40
N HIS A 213 -11.30 -7.01 5.72
CA HIS A 213 -12.07 -6.00 5.00
C HIS A 213 -11.87 -4.62 5.60
N VAL A 214 -11.62 -3.62 4.74
CA VAL A 214 -11.61 -2.21 5.14
C VAL A 214 -13.06 -1.72 5.11
N THR A 215 -13.57 -1.26 6.25
CA THR A 215 -14.90 -0.67 6.34
C THR A 215 -14.80 0.84 6.48
N LYS A 216 -15.65 1.56 5.76
CA LYS A 216 -15.77 3.03 5.86
C LYS A 216 -16.46 3.48 7.15
N GLU A 217 -17.19 2.59 7.80
CA GLU A 217 -17.95 2.82 9.02
C GLU A 217 -17.29 2.05 10.17
N GLY A 218 -16.81 2.72 11.19
CA GLY A 218 -15.99 2.22 12.29
C GLY A 218 -16.59 1.16 13.24
N SER A 219 -17.67 0.45 12.86
CA SER A 219 -18.35 -0.56 13.68
C SER A 219 -17.74 -1.98 13.58
N ILE A 220 -17.04 -2.29 12.50
CA ILE A 220 -16.36 -3.58 12.29
C ILE A 220 -14.85 -3.35 12.48
N ALA A 221 -14.16 -4.27 13.17
CA ALA A 221 -12.73 -4.18 13.39
C ALA A 221 -11.99 -4.17 12.05
N GLY A 222 -11.46 -2.98 11.71
CA GLY A 222 -10.67 -2.80 10.49
C GLY A 222 -9.24 -3.34 10.62
N PRO A 223 -8.47 -3.32 9.55
CA PRO A 223 -7.08 -3.80 9.49
C PRO A 223 -6.17 -3.22 10.57
N ARG A 224 -6.36 -1.96 10.97
CA ARG A 224 -5.58 -1.28 12.01
C ARG A 224 -5.53 -2.01 13.34
N THR A 225 -6.59 -2.75 13.69
CA THR A 225 -6.66 -3.55 14.92
C THR A 225 -5.68 -4.72 14.90
N MET A 226 -5.37 -5.25 13.72
CA MET A 226 -4.53 -6.43 13.51
C MET A 226 -3.09 -6.09 13.13
N GLU A 227 -2.82 -4.90 12.61
CA GLU A 227 -1.51 -4.49 12.09
C GLU A 227 -0.36 -4.72 13.09
N HIS A 228 -0.63 -4.55 14.38
CA HIS A 228 0.37 -4.75 15.42
C HIS A 228 0.63 -6.23 15.74
N LEU A 229 -0.33 -7.11 15.46
CA LEU A 229 -0.27 -8.53 15.77
C LEU A 229 0.44 -9.34 14.69
N VAL A 230 0.30 -8.95 13.42
CA VAL A 230 0.82 -9.68 12.27
C VAL A 230 2.23 -9.23 11.87
N ASP A 231 2.93 -10.06 11.11
CA ASP A 231 4.29 -9.78 10.65
C ASP A 231 4.33 -8.93 9.38
N VAL A 232 3.37 -9.14 8.48
CA VAL A 232 3.26 -8.46 7.18
C VAL A 232 1.85 -7.94 7.00
N VAL A 233 1.71 -6.72 6.49
CA VAL A 233 0.44 -6.10 6.11
C VAL A 233 0.52 -5.70 4.65
N LEU A 234 -0.38 -6.25 3.86
CA LEU A 234 -0.54 -5.97 2.45
C LEU A 234 -1.89 -5.27 2.23
N ASN A 235 -1.88 -4.17 1.50
CA ASN A 235 -3.09 -3.51 1.03
C ASN A 235 -3.35 -3.88 -0.42
N PHE A 236 -4.55 -4.40 -0.71
CA PHE A 236 -5.00 -4.69 -2.06
C PHE A 236 -5.93 -3.57 -2.53
N GLU A 237 -5.46 -2.82 -3.50
CA GLU A 237 -6.08 -1.62 -4.04
C GLU A 237 -6.46 -1.82 -5.50
N GLY A 238 -7.50 -1.14 -5.97
CA GLY A 238 -7.86 -1.17 -7.38
C GLY A 238 -9.03 -0.26 -7.69
N ASP A 239 -9.04 0.28 -8.90
CA ASP A 239 -10.18 1.03 -9.42
C ASP A 239 -11.24 0.04 -9.93
N ARG A 240 -12.51 0.32 -9.63
CA ARG A 240 -13.64 -0.51 -10.10
C ARG A 240 -13.86 -0.42 -11.60
N HIS A 241 -13.38 0.65 -12.21
CA HIS A 241 -13.56 0.93 -13.66
C HIS A 241 -12.43 0.37 -14.50
N SER A 242 -11.27 0.08 -13.90
CA SER A 242 -10.15 -0.59 -14.59
C SER A 242 -9.98 -2.00 -14.05
N GLY A 243 -9.51 -2.92 -14.89
CA GLY A 243 -9.09 -4.27 -14.47
C GLY A 243 -7.85 -4.27 -13.57
N PHE A 244 -7.10 -3.16 -13.54
CA PHE A 244 -5.82 -3.06 -12.86
C PHE A 244 -5.96 -3.06 -11.34
N ARG A 245 -5.06 -3.80 -10.69
CA ARG A 245 -5.01 -3.97 -9.23
C ARG A 245 -3.57 -3.87 -8.76
N MET A 246 -3.38 -3.34 -7.56
CA MET A 246 -2.08 -3.26 -6.89
C MET A 246 -2.12 -3.90 -5.51
N VAL A 247 -1.09 -4.67 -5.18
CA VAL A 247 -0.82 -5.14 -3.82
C VAL A 247 0.38 -4.37 -3.30
N ARG A 248 0.19 -3.62 -2.22
CA ARG A 248 1.23 -2.79 -1.61
C ARG A 248 1.57 -3.30 -0.20
N ALA A 249 2.85 -3.49 0.10
CA ALA A 249 3.28 -3.74 1.47
C ALA A 249 3.28 -2.42 2.26
N THR A 250 2.57 -2.38 3.39
CA THR A 250 2.59 -1.26 4.34
C THR A 250 3.37 -1.61 5.60
N LYS A 251 3.55 -2.90 5.86
CA LYS A 251 4.42 -3.44 6.91
C LYS A 251 5.00 -4.76 6.44
N ASN A 252 6.30 -4.93 6.56
CA ASN A 252 6.97 -6.19 6.27
C ASN A 252 8.19 -6.36 7.19
N ARG A 253 8.13 -7.32 8.12
CA ARG A 253 9.25 -7.63 9.02
C ARG A 253 10.37 -8.41 8.33
N TYR A 254 10.09 -8.99 7.17
CA TYR A 254 11.01 -9.89 6.45
C TYR A 254 11.52 -9.30 5.13
N GLY A 255 11.09 -8.09 4.78
CA GLY A 255 11.47 -7.45 3.52
C GLY A 255 11.13 -5.96 3.51
N PRO A 256 11.29 -5.30 2.37
CA PRO A 256 10.94 -3.89 2.21
C PRO A 256 9.43 -3.69 2.38
N ALA A 257 9.04 -2.57 3.02
CA ALA A 257 7.64 -2.21 3.24
C ALA A 257 7.09 -1.26 2.17
N ASP A 258 7.84 -1.03 1.09
CA ASP A 258 7.53 -0.08 0.03
C ASP A 258 7.50 -0.74 -1.37
N GLU A 259 7.38 -2.07 -1.44
CA GLU A 259 7.22 -2.80 -2.71
C GLU A 259 5.76 -2.87 -3.14
N VAL A 260 5.56 -2.89 -4.46
CA VAL A 260 4.24 -2.98 -5.09
C VAL A 260 4.23 -4.09 -6.14
N GLY A 261 3.22 -4.94 -6.07
CA GLY A 261 2.89 -5.95 -7.09
C GLY A 261 1.70 -5.48 -7.93
N CYS A 262 1.77 -5.72 -9.23
CA CYS A 262 0.77 -5.30 -10.19
C CYS A 262 0.02 -6.49 -10.75
N PHE A 263 -1.30 -6.36 -10.86
CA PHE A 263 -2.21 -7.42 -11.29
C PHE A 263 -3.31 -6.85 -12.19
N GLU A 264 -3.93 -7.72 -12.95
CA GLU A 264 -5.12 -7.43 -13.74
C GLU A 264 -6.21 -8.46 -13.45
N MET A 265 -7.44 -7.97 -13.24
CA MET A 265 -8.63 -8.80 -13.11
C MET A 265 -9.16 -9.17 -14.49
N THR A 266 -9.31 -10.46 -14.73
CA THR A 266 -9.88 -11.01 -15.96
C THR A 266 -11.07 -11.91 -15.65
N ASP A 267 -11.84 -12.29 -16.65
CA ASP A 267 -12.95 -13.24 -16.49
C ASP A 267 -12.50 -14.61 -15.96
N SER A 268 -11.25 -14.99 -16.25
CA SER A 268 -10.64 -16.24 -15.81
C SER A 268 -9.96 -16.16 -14.44
N GLY A 269 -9.89 -14.99 -13.82
CA GLY A 269 -9.24 -14.78 -12.53
C GLY A 269 -8.34 -13.55 -12.47
N ILE A 270 -7.29 -13.62 -11.70
CA ILE A 270 -6.30 -12.57 -11.56
C ILE A 270 -4.99 -13.00 -12.24
N ILE A 271 -4.42 -12.10 -13.03
CA ILE A 271 -3.13 -12.33 -13.70
C ILE A 271 -2.09 -11.32 -13.22
N GLU A 272 -0.83 -11.74 -13.25
CA GLU A 272 0.30 -10.87 -12.95
C GLU A 272 0.57 -9.91 -14.11
N VAL A 273 0.92 -8.67 -13.79
CA VAL A 273 1.35 -7.65 -14.76
C VAL A 273 2.77 -7.21 -14.38
N PRO A 274 3.80 -7.96 -14.81
CA PRO A 274 5.19 -7.61 -14.49
C PRO A 274 5.61 -6.27 -15.08
N ASP A 275 5.03 -5.87 -16.19
CA ASP A 275 5.23 -4.57 -16.83
C ASP A 275 3.88 -3.87 -17.07
N PRO A 276 3.44 -3.00 -16.14
CA PRO A 276 2.19 -2.27 -16.28
C PRO A 276 2.30 -1.02 -17.17
N SER A 277 3.47 -0.74 -17.76
CA SER A 277 3.72 0.50 -18.51
C SER A 277 2.74 0.71 -19.67
N GLY A 278 2.36 -0.35 -20.37
CA GLY A 278 1.37 -0.28 -21.45
C GLY A 278 -0.05 0.10 -21.00
N LEU A 279 -0.37 -0.03 -19.71
CA LEU A 279 -1.68 0.36 -19.19
C LEU A 279 -1.80 1.88 -18.95
N PHE A 280 -0.67 2.57 -18.80
CA PHE A 280 -0.61 3.98 -18.41
C PHE A 280 0.02 4.89 -19.45
N THR A 281 0.25 4.36 -20.64
CA THR A 281 0.70 5.08 -21.83
C THR A 281 -0.21 4.75 -23.00
N SER A 282 -0.41 5.73 -23.91
CA SER A 282 -1.14 5.47 -25.14
C SER A 282 -0.28 4.63 -26.10
N ASP A 283 -0.94 3.75 -26.86
CA ASP A 283 -0.29 2.90 -27.87
C ASP A 283 0.18 3.67 -29.12
N ASN A 284 0.06 5.00 -29.10
CA ASN A 284 0.46 5.83 -30.24
C ASN A 284 1.98 5.83 -30.39
N ALA A 285 2.45 5.30 -31.50
CA ALA A 285 3.87 5.29 -31.85
C ALA A 285 4.43 6.70 -32.04
N ASP A 286 3.58 7.65 -32.47
CA ASP A 286 3.96 9.04 -32.71
C ASP A 286 3.51 9.96 -31.57
N PRO A 287 4.41 10.75 -30.98
CA PRO A 287 4.07 11.75 -29.97
C PRO A 287 3.02 12.73 -30.50
N GLN A 288 1.97 12.98 -29.72
CA GLN A 288 0.92 13.93 -30.06
C GLN A 288 1.12 15.24 -29.29
N PRO A 289 0.76 16.42 -29.88
CA PRO A 289 0.74 17.66 -29.12
C PRO A 289 -0.14 17.52 -27.87
N GLY A 290 0.35 18.07 -26.76
CA GLY A 290 -0.37 17.99 -25.49
C GLY A 290 -0.08 16.71 -24.68
N THR A 291 0.84 15.86 -25.10
CA THR A 291 1.21 14.66 -24.33
C THR A 291 2.64 14.73 -23.81
N CYS A 292 2.88 14.19 -22.62
CA CYS A 292 4.22 13.97 -22.09
C CYS A 292 4.23 12.82 -21.10
N VAL A 293 5.24 11.97 -21.19
CA VAL A 293 5.41 10.85 -20.25
C VAL A 293 6.28 11.25 -19.07
N THR A 294 5.94 10.76 -17.89
CA THR A 294 6.75 10.81 -16.67
C THR A 294 6.93 9.43 -16.10
N VAL A 295 7.85 9.28 -15.15
CA VAL A 295 7.99 8.06 -14.34
C VAL A 295 7.71 8.42 -12.89
N THR A 296 6.62 7.89 -12.36
CA THR A 296 6.24 8.01 -10.94
C THR A 296 6.86 6.87 -10.13
N MET A 297 6.94 7.03 -8.82
CA MET A 297 7.35 5.96 -7.91
C MET A 297 6.16 5.51 -7.08
N GLU A 298 5.79 4.26 -7.23
CA GLU A 298 4.89 3.59 -6.32
C GLU A 298 5.72 2.74 -5.34
N GLY A 299 6.03 3.37 -4.18
CA GLY A 299 7.02 2.83 -3.27
C GLY A 299 8.41 2.76 -3.94
N ARG A 300 8.93 1.56 -4.15
CA ARG A 300 10.22 1.35 -4.85
C ARG A 300 10.08 1.07 -6.34
N ARG A 301 8.86 0.87 -6.82
CA ARG A 301 8.59 0.52 -8.23
C ARG A 301 8.42 1.77 -9.08
N PRO A 302 9.25 1.97 -10.11
CA PRO A 302 9.01 2.99 -11.11
C PRO A 302 7.86 2.55 -12.03
N LEU A 303 6.91 3.46 -12.31
CA LEU A 303 5.80 3.26 -13.20
C LEU A 303 5.71 4.41 -14.20
N LEU A 304 5.59 4.11 -15.49
CA LEU A 304 5.31 5.15 -16.47
C LEU A 304 3.89 5.68 -16.27
N SER A 305 3.73 6.97 -16.50
CA SER A 305 2.43 7.63 -16.52
C SER A 305 2.43 8.71 -17.60
N GLU A 306 1.50 8.64 -18.52
CA GLU A 306 1.32 9.66 -19.53
C GLU A 306 0.37 10.73 -19.04
N VAL A 307 0.81 11.98 -19.14
CA VAL A 307 0.01 13.17 -18.88
C VAL A 307 -0.46 13.74 -20.22
N GLN A 308 -1.74 13.97 -20.32
CA GLN A 308 -2.37 14.60 -21.46
C GLN A 308 -2.95 15.96 -21.09
N ALA A 309 -2.72 16.98 -21.90
CA ALA A 309 -3.25 18.31 -21.73
C ALA A 309 -3.96 18.78 -23.00
N LEU A 310 -5.12 19.40 -22.83
CA LEU A 310 -5.83 20.09 -23.88
C LEU A 310 -5.99 21.58 -23.50
N VAL A 311 -5.62 22.47 -24.39
CA VAL A 311 -5.73 23.91 -24.18
C VAL A 311 -6.55 24.53 -25.32
N ALA A 312 -7.67 25.14 -24.97
CA ALA A 312 -8.59 25.75 -25.92
C ALA A 312 -8.87 27.21 -25.57
N PRO A 313 -9.27 28.06 -26.51
CA PRO A 313 -9.80 29.38 -26.20
C PRO A 313 -10.98 29.26 -25.24
N SER A 314 -10.98 30.08 -24.15
CA SER A 314 -12.10 30.09 -23.23
C SER A 314 -13.29 30.85 -23.80
N ALA A 315 -14.48 30.28 -23.63
CA ALA A 315 -15.73 30.97 -23.95
C ALA A 315 -16.02 32.12 -22.96
N SER A 316 -15.36 32.14 -21.81
CA SER A 316 -15.49 33.18 -20.78
C SER A 316 -14.12 33.77 -20.47
N GLU A 317 -13.94 35.05 -20.79
CA GLU A 317 -12.70 35.77 -20.47
C GLU A 317 -12.44 35.91 -18.97
N LYS A 318 -13.51 35.91 -18.15
CA LYS A 318 -13.39 36.11 -16.69
C LYS A 318 -13.19 34.84 -15.91
N TYR A 319 -13.64 33.68 -16.44
CA TYR A 319 -13.67 32.42 -15.71
C TYR A 319 -13.22 31.23 -16.61
N PRO A 320 -11.94 31.18 -16.99
CA PRO A 320 -11.44 30.05 -17.75
C PRO A 320 -11.52 28.75 -16.94
N ARG A 321 -11.91 27.68 -17.58
CA ARG A 321 -12.07 26.37 -16.94
C ARG A 321 -10.71 25.74 -16.68
N ARG A 322 -10.57 25.13 -15.49
CA ARG A 322 -9.41 24.33 -15.09
C ARG A 322 -9.92 23.00 -14.60
N THR A 323 -9.82 21.96 -15.44
CA THR A 323 -10.34 20.63 -15.12
C THR A 323 -9.18 19.63 -15.07
N THR A 324 -9.14 18.84 -14.01
CA THR A 324 -8.08 17.84 -13.83
C THR A 324 -8.67 16.47 -13.54
N HIS A 325 -8.06 15.42 -14.09
CA HIS A 325 -8.39 14.04 -13.81
C HIS A 325 -7.11 13.23 -13.61
N GLY A 326 -7.02 12.49 -12.51
CA GLY A 326 -5.83 11.70 -12.16
C GLY A 326 -4.66 12.52 -11.61
N VAL A 327 -4.70 13.85 -11.67
CA VAL A 327 -3.71 14.78 -11.08
C VAL A 327 -4.38 15.78 -10.13
N GLU A 328 -3.63 16.29 -9.16
CA GLU A 328 -4.16 17.24 -8.18
C GLU A 328 -4.39 18.63 -8.80
N GLY A 329 -5.62 19.14 -8.71
CA GLY A 329 -6.00 20.41 -9.33
C GLY A 329 -5.24 21.63 -8.80
N GLY A 330 -4.95 21.67 -7.50
CA GLY A 330 -4.16 22.76 -6.90
C GLY A 330 -2.74 22.81 -7.45
N ARG A 331 -2.12 21.65 -7.66
CA ARG A 331 -0.78 21.55 -8.24
C ARG A 331 -0.75 21.96 -9.70
N VAL A 332 -1.73 21.53 -10.49
CA VAL A 332 -1.88 21.98 -11.89
C VAL A 332 -2.05 23.48 -11.97
N ALA A 333 -2.91 24.08 -11.12
CA ALA A 333 -3.11 25.54 -11.09
C ALA A 333 -1.80 26.30 -10.82
N MET A 334 -0.97 25.80 -9.91
CA MET A 334 0.36 26.36 -9.61
C MET A 334 1.28 26.28 -10.83
N ILE A 335 1.34 25.14 -11.51
CA ILE A 335 2.17 24.94 -12.70
C ILE A 335 1.72 25.88 -13.83
N LEU A 336 0.42 26.04 -14.06
CA LEU A 336 -0.12 26.98 -15.04
C LEU A 336 0.32 28.43 -14.76
N ALA A 337 0.29 28.88 -13.50
CA ALA A 337 0.76 30.19 -13.11
C ALA A 337 2.26 30.36 -13.35
N VAL A 338 3.07 29.34 -13.09
CA VAL A 338 4.52 29.35 -13.40
C VAL A 338 4.76 29.41 -14.90
N LEU A 339 4.05 28.62 -15.71
CA LEU A 339 4.16 28.64 -17.17
C LEU A 339 3.82 30.02 -17.75
N GLU A 340 2.78 30.63 -17.24
CA GLU A 340 2.39 31.96 -17.68
C GLU A 340 3.43 33.03 -17.31
N ARG A 341 3.85 33.08 -16.04
CA ARG A 341 4.74 34.12 -15.52
C ARG A 341 6.21 33.93 -15.88
N LYS A 342 6.70 32.67 -15.95
CA LYS A 342 8.13 32.38 -16.11
C LYS A 342 8.48 31.88 -17.51
N ALA A 343 7.54 31.22 -18.20
CA ALA A 343 7.76 30.75 -19.57
C ALA A 343 7.03 31.61 -20.63
N GLY A 344 6.19 32.57 -20.21
CA GLY A 344 5.52 33.50 -21.12
C GLY A 344 4.42 32.89 -21.96
N LEU A 345 3.83 31.76 -21.53
CA LEU A 345 2.73 31.11 -22.25
C LEU A 345 1.40 31.81 -21.98
N PRO A 346 0.56 32.10 -23.02
CA PRO A 346 -0.70 32.82 -22.84
C PRO A 346 -1.80 31.86 -22.33
N LEU A 347 -1.95 31.74 -21.01
CA LEU A 347 -2.89 30.85 -20.36
C LEU A 347 -4.06 31.56 -19.67
N SER A 348 -4.01 32.86 -19.45
CA SER A 348 -5.00 33.62 -18.68
C SER A 348 -6.43 33.48 -19.20
N ASN A 349 -6.62 33.42 -20.52
CA ASN A 349 -7.93 33.35 -21.19
C ASN A 349 -8.12 32.00 -21.95
N ARG A 350 -7.49 30.96 -21.47
CA ARG A 350 -7.57 29.61 -22.04
C ARG A 350 -8.22 28.64 -21.07
N ASP A 351 -9.11 27.79 -21.56
CA ASP A 351 -9.57 26.60 -20.86
C ASP A 351 -8.46 25.55 -20.91
N VAL A 352 -8.16 24.94 -19.78
CA VAL A 352 -7.12 23.92 -19.67
C VAL A 352 -7.68 22.66 -19.01
N TYR A 353 -7.48 21.55 -19.67
CA TYR A 353 -7.85 20.22 -19.21
C TYR A 353 -6.58 19.38 -19.12
N VAL A 354 -6.36 18.73 -17.97
CA VAL A 354 -5.21 17.85 -17.76
C VAL A 354 -5.69 16.50 -17.24
N SER A 355 -5.27 15.44 -17.87
CA SER A 355 -5.65 14.08 -17.50
C SER A 355 -4.45 13.14 -17.54
N THR A 356 -4.55 12.03 -16.83
CA THR A 356 -3.63 10.89 -16.94
C THR A 356 -4.29 9.76 -17.72
N VAL A 357 -3.50 8.98 -18.42
CA VAL A 357 -3.95 7.79 -19.17
C VAL A 357 -4.17 6.62 -18.22
N GLY A 358 -5.11 5.72 -18.56
CA GLY A 358 -5.36 4.48 -17.83
C GLY A 358 -5.93 4.64 -16.41
N GLY A 359 -6.45 5.83 -16.06
CA GLY A 359 -6.97 6.10 -14.71
C GLY A 359 -5.90 6.22 -13.62
N ALA A 360 -4.63 6.36 -13.98
CA ALA A 360 -3.54 6.54 -13.04
C ALA A 360 -3.77 7.76 -12.16
N ARG A 361 -3.57 7.62 -10.84
CA ARG A 361 -3.53 8.75 -9.91
C ARG A 361 -2.09 9.15 -9.68
N VAL A 362 -1.70 10.30 -10.21
CA VAL A 362 -0.36 10.85 -10.10
C VAL A 362 -0.34 11.94 -9.03
N SER A 363 0.13 11.58 -7.85
CA SER A 363 0.36 12.49 -6.71
C SER A 363 1.85 12.82 -6.51
N ASP A 364 2.73 12.17 -7.27
CA ASP A 364 4.18 12.34 -7.19
C ASP A 364 4.61 13.67 -7.82
N PRO A 365 5.29 14.56 -7.07
CA PRO A 365 5.78 15.84 -7.59
C PRO A 365 6.72 15.72 -8.80
N SER A 366 7.30 14.56 -9.05
CA SER A 366 8.14 14.33 -10.23
C SER A 366 7.42 14.56 -11.56
N ALA A 367 6.09 14.46 -11.55
CA ALA A 367 5.24 14.66 -12.73
C ALA A 367 5.03 16.13 -13.12
N ASP A 368 5.42 17.09 -12.29
CA ASP A 368 5.17 18.50 -12.55
C ASP A 368 5.78 18.97 -13.86
N LEU A 369 7.01 18.55 -14.12
CA LEU A 369 7.67 18.93 -15.38
C LEU A 369 6.94 18.31 -16.58
N ALA A 370 6.44 17.09 -16.48
CA ALA A 370 5.65 16.48 -17.55
C ALA A 370 4.32 17.20 -17.78
N ILE A 371 3.65 17.62 -16.70
CA ILE A 371 2.44 18.47 -16.80
C ILE A 371 2.78 19.79 -17.49
N ALA A 372 3.88 20.43 -17.09
CA ALA A 372 4.31 21.70 -17.70
C ALA A 372 4.62 21.55 -19.19
N VAL A 373 5.32 20.47 -19.55
CA VAL A 373 5.69 20.15 -20.93
C VAL A 373 4.45 19.83 -21.79
N ALA A 374 3.53 18.99 -21.26
CA ALA A 374 2.28 18.65 -21.95
C ALA A 374 1.42 19.90 -22.23
N VAL A 375 1.25 20.76 -21.21
CA VAL A 375 0.51 22.04 -21.38
C VAL A 375 1.20 22.95 -22.38
N ALA A 376 2.52 23.10 -22.33
CA ALA A 376 3.26 23.94 -23.28
C ALA A 376 3.14 23.41 -24.72
N SER A 377 3.27 22.12 -24.92
CA SER A 377 3.08 21.45 -26.19
C SER A 377 1.67 21.67 -26.74
N ALA A 378 0.62 21.54 -25.89
CA ALA A 378 -0.77 21.81 -26.29
C ALA A 378 -1.02 23.30 -26.67
N VAL A 379 -0.40 24.26 -25.94
CA VAL A 379 -0.52 25.69 -26.27
C VAL A 379 0.11 26.04 -27.59
N LEU A 380 1.24 25.41 -27.91
CA LEU A 380 2.04 25.70 -29.10
C LEU A 380 1.68 24.81 -30.29
N ASP A 381 0.80 23.85 -30.08
CA ASP A 381 0.43 22.81 -31.06
C ASP A 381 1.66 22.15 -31.69
N THR A 382 2.59 21.75 -30.84
CA THR A 382 3.90 21.21 -31.24
C THR A 382 4.15 19.88 -30.54
N ASN A 383 4.46 18.84 -31.32
CA ASN A 383 4.89 17.54 -30.80
C ASN A 383 6.41 17.44 -30.69
N PHE A 384 6.88 16.38 -30.06
CA PHE A 384 8.29 16.05 -29.96
C PHE A 384 8.70 15.11 -31.09
N PRO A 385 9.91 15.26 -31.65
CA PRO A 385 10.39 14.38 -32.70
C PRO A 385 10.80 12.97 -32.18
N THR A 386 10.86 12.79 -30.85
CA THR A 386 11.36 11.59 -30.18
C THR A 386 10.52 11.27 -28.95
N ARG A 387 10.64 10.05 -28.42
CA ARG A 387 9.99 9.62 -27.18
C ARG A 387 10.67 10.29 -25.97
N VAL A 388 9.98 11.25 -25.36
CA VAL A 388 10.49 12.07 -24.24
C VAL A 388 9.86 11.66 -22.93
N VAL A 389 10.69 11.55 -21.89
CA VAL A 389 10.26 11.50 -20.49
C VAL A 389 10.72 12.77 -19.77
N ALA A 390 9.81 13.41 -19.01
CA ALA A 390 10.09 14.60 -18.23
C ALA A 390 9.88 14.34 -16.74
N LEU A 391 10.91 14.66 -15.94
CA LEU A 391 10.96 14.40 -14.50
C LEU A 391 11.41 15.65 -13.76
N GLY A 392 10.68 16.06 -12.72
CA GLY A 392 11.12 17.19 -11.88
C GLY A 392 9.96 17.86 -11.16
N GLU A 393 10.20 18.29 -9.92
CA GLU A 393 9.27 19.12 -9.17
C GLU A 393 9.44 20.59 -9.58
N VAL A 394 8.34 21.27 -9.86
CA VAL A 394 8.32 22.67 -10.27
C VAL A 394 8.14 23.58 -9.06
N GLY A 395 9.11 24.46 -8.80
CA GLY A 395 9.00 25.51 -7.80
C GLY A 395 8.27 26.76 -8.34
N LEU A 396 7.69 27.57 -7.44
CA LEU A 396 6.98 28.82 -7.79
C LEU A 396 7.86 29.87 -8.48
N ALA A 397 9.18 29.81 -8.26
CA ALA A 397 10.14 30.65 -8.96
C ALA A 397 10.42 30.20 -10.40
N GLY A 398 9.90 29.03 -10.81
CA GLY A 398 10.16 28.39 -12.08
C GLY A 398 11.41 27.49 -12.07
N ASP A 399 12.03 27.32 -10.91
CA ASP A 399 13.12 26.41 -10.67
C ASP A 399 12.64 24.95 -10.73
N LEU A 400 13.54 24.08 -11.13
CA LEU A 400 13.31 22.63 -11.09
C LEU A 400 14.08 22.01 -9.92
N ARG A 401 13.36 21.23 -9.12
CA ARG A 401 13.89 20.53 -7.97
C ARG A 401 14.04 19.05 -8.25
N ARG A 402 15.11 18.49 -7.68
CA ARG A 402 15.39 17.06 -7.77
C ARG A 402 14.28 16.25 -7.07
N VAL A 403 13.94 15.13 -7.67
CA VAL A 403 12.97 14.16 -7.13
C VAL A 403 13.67 12.92 -6.61
N PRO A 404 13.13 12.27 -5.57
CA PRO A 404 13.71 11.03 -5.04
C PRO A 404 13.72 9.92 -6.10
N GLY A 405 14.75 9.06 -6.07
CA GLY A 405 14.83 7.89 -6.94
C GLY A 405 15.04 8.21 -8.42
N LEU A 406 15.62 9.39 -8.76
CA LEU A 406 15.80 9.83 -10.14
C LEU A 406 16.52 8.78 -11.01
N GLU A 407 17.56 8.12 -10.50
CA GLU A 407 18.30 7.07 -11.22
C GLU A 407 17.41 5.88 -11.61
N ARG A 408 16.52 5.45 -10.71
CA ARG A 408 15.57 4.36 -10.98
C ARG A 408 14.55 4.76 -12.04
N ARG A 409 14.07 6.01 -11.99
CA ARG A 409 13.11 6.56 -12.96
C ARG A 409 13.75 6.64 -14.35
N VAL A 410 14.96 7.16 -14.44
CA VAL A 410 15.70 7.25 -15.69
C VAL A 410 16.06 5.85 -16.21
N GLY A 411 16.46 4.93 -15.32
CA GLY A 411 16.72 3.54 -15.68
C GLY A 411 15.49 2.84 -16.26
N GLU A 412 14.31 3.09 -15.72
CA GLU A 412 13.06 2.53 -16.25
C GLU A 412 12.68 3.12 -17.60
N ALA A 413 12.82 4.44 -17.79
CA ALA A 413 12.64 5.07 -19.09
C ALA A 413 13.59 4.49 -20.15
N ALA A 414 14.85 4.27 -19.80
CA ALA A 414 15.83 3.63 -20.68
C ALA A 414 15.45 2.19 -21.04
N ARG A 415 15.02 1.39 -20.04
CA ARG A 415 14.54 0.00 -20.24
C ARG A 415 13.38 -0.08 -21.22
N LEU A 416 12.50 0.92 -21.19
CA LEU A 416 11.29 0.98 -22.03
C LEU A 416 11.51 1.69 -23.36
N GLY A 417 12.79 2.00 -23.69
CA GLY A 417 13.17 2.50 -25.02
C GLY A 417 12.81 3.97 -25.25
N PHE A 418 12.78 4.82 -24.23
CA PHE A 418 12.72 6.26 -24.41
C PHE A 418 14.04 6.79 -24.96
N ASP A 419 13.97 7.83 -25.80
CA ASP A 419 15.14 8.42 -26.46
C ASP A 419 15.76 9.55 -25.63
N LEU A 420 14.90 10.30 -24.91
CA LEU A 420 15.28 11.52 -24.22
C LEU A 420 14.63 11.60 -22.83
N ALA A 421 15.46 11.89 -21.81
CA ALA A 421 15.01 12.26 -20.46
C ALA A 421 15.40 13.70 -20.13
N VAL A 422 14.42 14.52 -19.74
CA VAL A 422 14.62 15.88 -19.22
C VAL A 422 14.50 15.82 -17.70
N VAL A 423 15.58 16.19 -17.00
CA VAL A 423 15.68 16.03 -15.54
C VAL A 423 16.25 17.29 -14.87
N PRO A 424 16.00 17.50 -13.56
CA PRO A 424 16.56 18.63 -12.83
C PRO A 424 18.08 18.52 -12.74
N ARG A 425 18.76 19.67 -12.90
CA ARG A 425 20.22 19.76 -12.76
C ARG A 425 20.66 19.41 -11.35
N ASN A 426 21.67 18.52 -11.24
CA ASN A 426 22.24 18.12 -9.96
C ASN A 426 23.31 19.10 -9.51
N SER A 427 22.96 20.06 -8.62
CA SER A 427 23.89 21.08 -8.13
C SER A 427 24.73 20.67 -6.91
N ARG A 428 24.46 19.53 -6.28
CA ARG A 428 25.05 19.19 -4.97
C ARG A 428 25.98 17.96 -4.94
N GLU A 429 25.95 17.10 -5.93
CA GLU A 429 26.82 15.92 -5.96
C GLU A 429 27.49 15.79 -7.32
N ALA A 430 28.73 16.29 -7.41
CA ALA A 430 29.57 16.20 -8.60
C ALA A 430 29.96 14.75 -8.99
N HIS A 431 29.48 13.74 -8.28
CA HIS A 431 29.92 12.34 -8.42
C HIS A 431 28.85 11.36 -8.91
N THR A 432 27.59 11.72 -8.99
CA THR A 432 26.56 10.87 -9.63
C THR A 432 26.24 11.43 -11.02
N LYS A 433 27.07 11.13 -12.00
CA LYS A 433 26.65 11.22 -13.41
C LYS A 433 25.49 10.24 -13.56
N ILE A 434 24.31 10.75 -13.95
CA ILE A 434 23.22 9.88 -14.38
C ILE A 434 23.78 9.11 -15.58
N PRO A 435 23.95 7.79 -15.48
CA PRO A 435 24.61 7.05 -16.55
C PRO A 435 23.75 7.18 -17.82
N THR A 436 24.41 7.41 -18.95
CA THR A 436 23.83 7.16 -20.28
C THR A 436 23.51 5.66 -20.34
N MET A 437 22.30 5.29 -19.98
CA MET A 437 21.85 3.90 -19.96
C MET A 437 21.17 3.59 -21.29
N HIS A 438 21.64 2.57 -21.98
CA HIS A 438 20.94 1.91 -23.09
C HIS A 438 20.41 2.83 -24.22
N GLY A 439 21.14 3.88 -24.59
CA GLY A 439 20.76 4.78 -25.69
C GLY A 439 19.89 5.96 -25.28
N LEU A 440 19.43 6.06 -24.03
CA LEU A 440 18.70 7.20 -23.52
C LEU A 440 19.61 8.42 -23.36
N HIS A 441 19.28 9.54 -24.01
CA HIS A 441 19.97 10.81 -23.84
C HIS A 441 19.37 11.57 -22.64
N VAL A 442 20.21 12.07 -21.73
CA VAL A 442 19.73 12.80 -20.53
C VAL A 442 20.13 14.26 -20.63
N ILE A 443 19.15 15.16 -20.54
CA ILE A 443 19.34 16.60 -20.50
C ILE A 443 19.02 17.11 -19.09
N GLU A 444 20.01 17.73 -18.46
CA GLU A 444 19.84 18.38 -17.16
C GLU A 444 19.49 19.85 -17.30
N VAL A 445 18.40 20.28 -16.64
CA VAL A 445 17.88 21.65 -16.72
C VAL A 445 17.63 22.23 -15.33
N GLY A 446 17.84 23.54 -15.17
CA GLY A 446 17.66 24.23 -13.89
C GLY A 446 16.29 24.88 -13.72
N SER A 447 15.53 25.05 -14.80
CA SER A 447 14.23 25.73 -14.78
C SER A 447 13.27 25.18 -15.83
N VAL A 448 11.96 25.42 -15.62
CA VAL A 448 10.92 25.09 -16.60
C VAL A 448 11.17 25.80 -17.93
N ALA A 449 11.55 27.08 -17.91
CA ALA A 449 11.84 27.84 -19.13
C ALA A 449 13.03 27.24 -19.93
N GLU A 450 14.06 26.76 -19.24
CA GLU A 450 15.19 26.05 -19.86
C GLU A 450 14.72 24.71 -20.46
N ALA A 451 13.93 23.94 -19.73
CA ALA A 451 13.38 22.67 -20.22
C ALA A 451 12.55 22.87 -21.52
N LEU A 452 11.64 23.80 -21.52
CA LEU A 452 10.82 24.12 -22.70
C LEU A 452 11.68 24.59 -23.89
N SER A 453 12.76 25.33 -23.61
CA SER A 453 13.71 25.75 -24.64
C SER A 453 14.44 24.58 -25.28
N MET A 454 14.93 23.65 -24.46
CA MET A 454 15.65 22.47 -24.93
C MET A 454 14.77 21.54 -25.77
N LEU A 455 13.46 21.53 -25.46
CA LEU A 455 12.46 20.79 -26.21
C LEU A 455 11.85 21.58 -27.40
N ASN A 456 12.43 22.74 -27.75
CA ASN A 456 11.90 23.65 -28.80
C ASN A 456 10.46 24.14 -28.58
N LEU A 457 9.97 24.09 -27.36
CA LEU A 457 8.65 24.59 -26.96
C LEU A 457 8.75 26.06 -26.54
N ARG A 458 9.17 26.95 -27.45
CA ARG A 458 9.19 28.39 -27.23
C ARG A 458 8.32 29.09 -28.24
N ARG A 459 7.58 30.09 -27.77
CA ARG A 459 6.92 31.05 -28.67
C ARG A 459 8.02 31.75 -29.48
N GLN A 460 8.05 31.54 -30.81
CA GLN A 460 8.88 32.39 -31.67
C GLN A 460 8.47 33.85 -31.40
N ARG A 461 9.33 34.68 -30.82
CA ARG A 461 9.16 36.12 -30.81
C ARG A 461 9.01 36.54 -32.27
N LYS A 462 7.82 36.94 -32.69
CA LYS A 462 7.72 37.72 -33.95
C LYS A 462 8.73 38.88 -33.80
N ALA A 463 9.73 38.86 -34.63
CA ALA A 463 10.58 40.07 -34.81
C ALA A 463 9.61 41.19 -35.19
N ASP A 464 9.45 42.17 -34.31
CA ASP A 464 8.72 43.39 -34.63
C ASP A 464 9.44 44.00 -35.81
N GLN A 465 8.77 43.97 -36.99
CA GLN A 465 9.07 44.84 -38.12
C GLN A 465 8.43 46.19 -37.88
#